data_a8908bec1767c0fcfb5c6799a282ff31
#
_entry.id   a8908bec1767c0fcfb5c6799a282ff31
#
_cell.length_a   1.000
_cell.length_b   1.000
_cell.length_c   1.000
_cell.angle_alpha   90.00
_cell.angle_beta   90.00
_cell.angle_gamma   90.00
#
_symmetry.space_group_name_H-M   'P 1'
#
loop_
_entity.id
_entity.type
_entity.pdbx_description
1 polymer ?
#
loop_
_entity_poly.entity_id
_entity_poly.type
_entity_poly.pdbx_seq_one_letter_code
_entity_poly.pdbx_strand_id
1 'polypeptide(L)'
;ETLRMVADGQAEALEFIVRAESQFLDVPLKALKLKDSVLVASIIRRGKCRVPSGNDAIELGDRVVVVTTNHGMHELKDILK
;
A
#
# COMPACT_ATOMS: atom_id res chain seq x y z
N GLU A 1 -11.99 2.38 -0.58
CA GLU A 1 -10.70 3.01 -0.87
C GLU A 1 -10.86 4.47 -1.24
N THR A 2 -9.83 5.25 -1.02
CA THR A 2 -9.82 6.68 -1.34
C THR A 2 -8.70 6.95 -2.34
N LEU A 3 -9.02 7.68 -3.39
CA LEU A 3 -8.07 8.04 -4.45
C LEU A 3 -7.82 9.54 -4.44
N ARG A 4 -6.56 9.94 -4.55
CA ARG A 4 -6.17 11.33 -4.72
C ARG A 4 -5.11 11.44 -5.80
N MET A 5 -5.30 12.37 -6.72
CA MET A 5 -4.30 12.65 -7.75
C MET A 5 -3.22 13.55 -7.17
N VAL A 6 -1.97 13.24 -7.45
CA VAL A 6 -0.81 14.03 -7.02
C VAL A 6 0.13 14.22 -8.21
N ALA A 7 1.15 15.08 -8.05
CA ALA A 7 2.17 15.32 -9.06
C ALA A 7 1.57 15.68 -10.42
N ASP A 8 0.59 16.60 -10.42
CA ASP A 8 -0.11 17.08 -11.62
C ASP A 8 -0.75 15.95 -12.40
N GLY A 9 -1.31 14.95 -11.67
CA GLY A 9 -1.98 13.82 -12.29
C GLY A 9 -1.05 12.70 -12.76
N GLN A 10 0.24 12.82 -12.53
CA GLN A 10 1.19 11.78 -12.96
C GLN A 10 1.28 10.62 -11.97
N ALA A 11 0.77 10.81 -10.77
CA ALA A 11 0.73 9.76 -9.76
C ALA A 11 -0.59 9.80 -9.02
N GLU A 12 -0.93 8.69 -8.37
CA GLU A 12 -2.12 8.55 -7.54
C GLU A 12 -1.70 8.10 -6.16
N ALA A 13 -2.38 8.63 -5.15
CA ALA A 13 -2.27 8.13 -3.79
C ALA A 13 -3.59 7.41 -3.47
N LEU A 14 -3.50 6.15 -3.10
CA LEU A 14 -4.64 5.30 -2.84
C LEU A 14 -4.58 4.81 -1.40
N GLU A 15 -5.72 4.85 -0.72
CA GLU A 15 -5.81 4.28 0.62
C GLU A 15 -6.68 3.04 0.58
N PHE A 16 -6.15 1.94 1.10
CA PHE A 16 -6.85 0.67 1.18
C PHE A 16 -7.01 0.27 2.64
N ILE A 17 -8.16 -0.32 2.96
CA ILE A 17 -8.38 -0.92 4.26
C ILE A 17 -8.26 -2.44 4.10
N VAL A 18 -7.42 -3.06 4.91
CA VAL A 18 -7.19 -4.51 4.84
C VAL A 18 -8.28 -5.20 5.65
N ARG A 19 -9.26 -5.76 4.96
CA ARG A 19 -10.45 -6.34 5.57
C ARG A 19 -10.49 -7.86 5.55
N ALA A 20 -9.57 -8.50 4.83
CA ALA A 20 -9.55 -9.95 4.68
C ALA A 20 -8.12 -10.44 4.66
N GLU A 21 -7.93 -11.67 5.15
CA GLU A 21 -6.63 -12.32 5.12
C GLU A 21 -6.16 -12.56 3.68
N SER A 22 -4.85 -12.54 3.51
CA SER A 22 -4.23 -12.79 2.23
C SER A 22 -2.79 -13.25 2.46
N GLN A 23 -2.20 -13.88 1.45
CA GLN A 23 -0.87 -14.45 1.59
C GLN A 23 0.23 -13.40 1.72
N PHE A 24 -0.01 -12.16 1.30
CA PHE A 24 1.02 -11.11 1.41
C PHE A 24 0.98 -10.38 2.75
N LEU A 25 0.01 -10.65 3.62
CA LEU A 25 -0.04 -10.06 4.94
C LEU A 25 0.99 -10.72 5.85
N ASP A 26 1.46 -9.96 6.84
CA ASP A 26 2.42 -10.44 7.84
C ASP A 26 3.75 -10.87 7.24
N VAL A 27 4.03 -10.42 6.02
CA VAL A 27 5.29 -10.66 5.33
C VAL A 27 6.04 -9.34 5.24
N PRO A 28 7.31 -9.26 5.68
CA PRO A 28 8.06 -8.00 5.56
C PRO A 28 8.04 -7.47 4.12
N LEU A 29 7.84 -6.16 3.99
CA LEU A 29 7.75 -5.55 2.67
C LEU A 29 8.95 -5.87 1.79
N LYS A 30 10.14 -5.97 2.39
CA LYS A 30 11.35 -6.30 1.64
C LYS A 30 11.32 -7.70 1.03
N ALA A 31 10.48 -8.59 1.57
CA ALA A 31 10.35 -9.96 1.07
C ALA A 31 9.26 -10.07 0.01
N LEU A 32 8.46 -9.03 -0.17
CA LEU A 32 7.44 -8.98 -1.21
C LEU A 32 8.07 -8.47 -2.50
N LYS A 33 7.61 -9.01 -3.62
CA LYS A 33 8.03 -8.51 -4.94
C LYS A 33 7.06 -7.41 -5.35
N LEU A 34 7.39 -6.18 -4.99
CA LEU A 34 6.55 -5.03 -5.30
C LEU A 34 6.85 -4.52 -6.71
N LYS A 35 5.83 -3.99 -7.37
CA LYS A 35 6.00 -3.32 -8.66
C LYS A 35 6.88 -2.09 -8.48
N ASP A 36 7.70 -1.80 -9.49
CA ASP A 36 8.58 -0.63 -9.46
C ASP A 36 7.80 0.69 -9.46
N SER A 37 6.56 0.67 -9.96
CA SER A 37 5.71 1.85 -10.04
C SER A 37 4.95 2.13 -8.73
N VAL A 38 5.22 1.39 -7.66
CA VAL A 38 4.44 1.42 -6.43
C VAL A 38 5.33 1.72 -5.24
N LEU A 39 4.86 2.61 -4.37
CA LEU A 39 5.46 2.87 -3.06
C LEU A 39 4.41 2.67 -1.99
N VAL A 40 4.70 1.84 -0.99
CA VAL A 40 3.87 1.78 0.22
C VAL A 40 4.30 2.95 1.10
N ALA A 41 3.51 4.02 1.05
CA ALA A 41 3.91 5.30 1.64
C ALA A 41 3.67 5.35 3.13
N SER A 42 2.58 4.76 3.63
CA SER A 42 2.31 4.72 5.06
C SER A 42 1.38 3.58 5.42
N ILE A 43 1.46 3.18 6.68
CA ILE A 43 0.56 2.21 7.28
C ILE A 43 -0.05 2.89 8.50
N ILE A 44 -1.38 2.87 8.60
CA ILE A 44 -2.12 3.39 9.74
C ILE A 44 -2.68 2.19 10.48
N ARG A 45 -2.19 2.00 11.70
CA ARG A 45 -2.57 0.86 12.53
C ARG A 45 -3.01 1.38 13.89
N ARG A 46 -4.24 1.06 14.27
CA ARG A 46 -4.81 1.49 15.56
C ARG A 46 -4.72 2.99 15.72
N GLY A 47 -5.01 3.73 14.63
CA GLY A 47 -5.00 5.18 14.63
C GLY A 47 -3.62 5.83 14.56
N LYS A 48 -2.55 5.05 14.47
CA LYS A 48 -1.19 5.58 14.39
C LYS A 48 -0.64 5.40 12.99
N CYS A 49 -0.20 6.50 12.39
CA CYS A 49 0.37 6.51 11.06
C CYS A 49 1.90 6.42 11.16
N ARG A 50 2.49 5.55 10.34
CA ARG A 50 3.95 5.43 10.26
C ARG A 50 4.37 5.19 8.81
N VAL A 51 5.56 5.65 8.50
CA VAL A 51 6.19 5.34 7.22
C VAL A 51 6.92 4.00 7.41
N PRO A 52 6.50 2.95 6.69
CA PRO A 52 7.09 1.63 6.92
C PRO A 52 8.49 1.51 6.36
N SER A 53 9.28 0.67 6.99
CA SER A 53 10.55 0.21 6.44
C SER A 53 10.36 -1.16 5.79
N GLY A 54 11.39 -1.68 5.15
CA GLY A 54 11.34 -3.01 4.57
C GLY A 54 11.08 -4.13 5.56
N ASN A 55 11.34 -3.88 6.86
CA ASN A 55 11.10 -4.88 7.91
C ASN A 55 9.66 -4.89 8.41
N ASP A 56 8.88 -3.87 8.06
CA ASP A 56 7.48 -3.80 8.46
C ASP A 56 6.63 -4.65 7.54
N ALA A 57 5.51 -5.14 8.06
CA ALA A 57 4.56 -5.94 7.30
C ALA A 57 3.17 -5.32 7.39
N ILE A 58 2.37 -5.55 6.36
CA ILE A 58 0.97 -5.15 6.36
C ILE A 58 0.19 -6.21 7.14
N GLU A 59 -0.74 -5.75 7.99
CA GLU A 59 -1.55 -6.64 8.84
C GLU A 59 -3.03 -6.41 8.58
N LEU A 60 -3.82 -7.42 8.91
CA LEU A 60 -5.28 -7.30 8.87
C LEU A 60 -5.72 -6.12 9.73
N GLY A 61 -6.61 -5.30 9.22
CA GLY A 61 -7.12 -4.11 9.90
C GLY A 61 -6.34 -2.85 9.59
N ASP A 62 -5.18 -2.95 8.94
CA ASP A 62 -4.40 -1.78 8.58
C ASP A 62 -5.10 -0.95 7.52
N ARG A 63 -4.81 0.35 7.54
CA ARG A 63 -5.05 1.24 6.41
C ARG A 63 -3.71 1.48 5.77
N VAL A 64 -3.63 1.28 4.47
CA VAL A 64 -2.37 1.33 3.73
C VAL A 64 -2.48 2.40 2.65
N VAL A 65 -1.57 3.36 2.68
CA VAL A 65 -1.49 4.39 1.66
C VAL A 65 -0.41 3.99 0.67
N VAL A 66 -0.81 3.89 -0.60
CA VAL A 66 0.07 3.52 -1.70
C VAL A 66 0.14 4.69 -2.67
N VAL A 67 1.35 5.04 -3.09
CA VAL A 67 1.56 6.01 -4.16
C VAL A 67 2.04 5.24 -5.38
N THR A 68 1.40 5.47 -6.52
CA THR A 68 1.71 4.73 -7.72
C THR A 68 1.59 5.60 -8.96
N THR A 69 2.42 5.32 -9.96
CA THR A 69 2.26 5.89 -11.29
C THR A 69 1.37 5.02 -12.18
N ASN A 70 0.89 3.88 -11.66
CA ASN A 70 0.00 2.99 -12.37
C ASN A 70 -1.45 3.38 -12.10
N HIS A 71 -2.12 3.95 -13.11
CA HIS A 71 -3.51 4.44 -12.96
C HIS A 71 -4.55 3.33 -12.99
N GLY A 72 -4.15 2.08 -13.17
CA GLY A 72 -5.08 0.95 -13.21
C GLY A 72 -5.20 0.17 -11.92
N MET A 73 -4.65 0.68 -10.83
CA MET A 73 -4.63 -0.05 -9.57
C MET A 73 -5.96 0.05 -8.85
N HIS A 74 -6.56 -1.10 -8.51
CA HIS A 74 -7.88 -1.18 -7.87
C HIS A 74 -7.88 -1.88 -6.52
N GLU A 75 -6.94 -2.78 -6.28
CA GLU A 75 -6.88 -3.58 -5.07
C GLU A 75 -5.47 -3.53 -4.50
N LEU A 76 -5.37 -3.73 -3.18
CA LEU A 76 -4.07 -3.69 -2.53
C LEU A 76 -3.11 -4.75 -3.09
N LYS A 77 -3.63 -5.93 -3.46
CA LYS A 77 -2.77 -6.97 -4.04
C LYS A 77 -2.10 -6.53 -5.34
N ASP A 78 -2.60 -5.48 -5.97
CA ASP A 78 -2.02 -4.96 -7.21
C ASP A 78 -0.65 -4.32 -7.01
N ILE A 79 -0.19 -4.16 -5.76
CA ILE A 79 1.17 -3.70 -5.49
C ILE A 79 2.21 -4.75 -5.87
N LEU A 80 1.80 -6.00 -5.98
CA LEU A 80 2.70 -7.13 -6.29
C LEU A 80 2.94 -7.25 -7.78
N LYS A 81 4.16 -7.67 -8.12
CA LYS A 81 4.52 -7.96 -9.50
C LYS A 81 3.72 -9.11 -10.08
#